data_03a82fa74aaf7912f68f6919fbd4616e
#
_entry.id   03a82fa74aaf7912f68f6919fbd4616e
#
_cell.length_a   1.000
_cell.length_b   1.000
_cell.length_c   1.000
_cell.angle_alpha   90.00
_cell.angle_beta   90.00
_cell.angle_gamma   90.00
#
_symmetry.space_group_name_H-M   'P 1'
#
loop_
_entity.id
_entity.type
_entity.pdbx_description
1 polymer ?
#
loop_
_entity_poly.entity_id
_entity_poly.type
_entity_poly.pdbx_seq_one_letter_code
_entity_poly.pdbx_strand_id
1 'polypeptide(L)'
;VTDRVVLDRQLQNTIYQFDHRQGVVQKIDEDSRQLAEALESGVPIIITTLQKFPHVSGQLAKLNEERGEGSKSHLPARKYAVIIDEAHSSQSGETATELKGVLGGAELRQKARAMAQEEGEAELERLFRSMAKRGRQPNMSFFAFTATPKHKTLAIFGRGGEPFHRYTM
;
A
#
# COMPACT_ATOMS: atom_id res chain seq x y z
N VAL A 1 -8.06 -1.84 -0.13
CA VAL A 1 -7.87 -0.47 -0.65
C VAL A 1 -8.93 -0.20 -1.68
N THR A 2 -9.68 0.86 -1.54
CA THR A 2 -10.76 1.25 -2.45
C THR A 2 -10.38 2.55 -3.17
N ASP A 3 -11.03 2.80 -4.31
CA ASP A 3 -10.85 4.05 -5.07
C ASP A 3 -11.92 5.10 -4.74
N ARG A 4 -13.07 4.68 -4.22
CA ARG A 4 -14.20 5.57 -3.94
C ARG A 4 -14.61 5.58 -2.47
N VAL A 5 -14.77 6.78 -1.91
CA VAL A 5 -15.17 7.01 -0.50
C VAL A 5 -16.50 6.33 -0.14
N VAL A 6 -17.46 6.23 -1.07
CA VAL A 6 -18.77 5.61 -0.82
C VAL A 6 -18.66 4.09 -0.69
N LEU A 7 -17.88 3.44 -1.60
CA LEU A 7 -17.62 1.99 -1.53
C LEU A 7 -16.79 1.63 -0.31
N ASP A 8 -15.87 2.52 0.06
CA ASP A 8 -15.08 2.38 1.27
C ASP A 8 -15.95 2.27 2.53
N ARG A 9 -16.98 3.09 2.67
CA ARG A 9 -17.94 3.01 3.80
C ARG A 9 -18.73 1.71 3.84
N GLN A 10 -19.18 1.21 2.71
CA GLN A 10 -19.93 -0.06 2.65
C GLN A 10 -19.04 -1.24 3.02
N LEU A 11 -17.85 -1.32 2.46
CA LEU A 11 -16.87 -2.35 2.75
C LEU A 11 -16.47 -2.33 4.24
N GLN A 12 -16.25 -1.14 4.78
CA GLN A 12 -15.93 -0.93 6.19
C GLN A 12 -17.03 -1.45 7.10
N ASN A 13 -18.27 -1.07 6.85
CA ASN A 13 -19.41 -1.51 7.65
C ASN A 13 -19.56 -3.04 7.60
N THR A 14 -19.34 -3.64 6.44
CA THR A 14 -19.41 -5.10 6.27
C THR A 14 -18.31 -5.81 7.05
N ILE A 15 -17.07 -5.33 6.98
CA ILE A 15 -15.95 -5.92 7.73
C ILE A 15 -16.16 -5.74 9.24
N TYR A 16 -16.65 -4.59 9.69
CA TYR A 16 -16.97 -4.37 11.09
C TYR A 16 -18.07 -5.32 11.63
N GLN A 17 -18.98 -5.77 10.77
CA GLN A 17 -19.99 -6.76 11.15
C GLN A 17 -19.37 -8.16 11.39
N PHE A 18 -18.27 -8.49 10.75
CA PHE A 18 -17.62 -9.79 10.86
C PHE A 18 -16.58 -9.88 11.97
N ASP A 19 -15.96 -8.77 12.37
CA ASP A 19 -14.92 -8.79 13.41
C ASP A 19 -15.24 -7.80 14.54
N HIS A 20 -15.73 -8.34 15.66
CA HIS A 20 -16.05 -7.58 16.87
C HIS A 20 -14.86 -7.38 17.82
N ARG A 21 -13.65 -7.83 17.46
CA ARG A 21 -12.48 -7.66 18.31
C ARG A 21 -11.92 -6.25 18.16
N GLN A 22 -11.92 -5.49 19.24
CA GLN A 22 -11.31 -4.17 19.28
C GLN A 22 -9.83 -4.24 18.89
N GLY A 23 -9.37 -3.34 18.02
CA GLY A 23 -7.97 -3.21 17.60
C GLY A 23 -7.53 -4.11 16.46
N VAL A 24 -8.38 -5.01 15.94
CA VAL A 24 -8.04 -5.86 14.80
C VAL A 24 -8.27 -5.13 13.47
N VAL A 25 -9.37 -4.38 13.37
CA VAL A 25 -9.73 -3.61 12.17
C VAL A 25 -9.68 -2.13 12.46
N GLN A 26 -8.95 -1.37 11.65
CA GLN A 26 -8.94 0.09 11.70
C GLN A 26 -9.35 0.68 10.37
N LYS A 27 -10.34 1.53 10.45
CA LYS A 27 -10.81 2.36 9.36
C LYS A 27 -10.02 3.66 9.33
N ILE A 28 -9.53 4.02 8.13
CA ILE A 28 -8.85 5.29 7.89
C ILE A 28 -9.81 6.23 7.18
N ASP A 29 -10.54 7.02 7.94
CA ASP A 29 -11.53 7.97 7.43
C ASP A 29 -11.05 9.43 7.49
N GLU A 30 -10.09 9.75 8.33
CA GLU A 30 -9.54 11.08 8.46
C GLU A 30 -8.48 11.36 7.39
N ASP A 31 -7.21 11.19 7.69
CA ASP A 31 -6.09 11.64 6.87
C ASP A 31 -4.97 10.59 6.73
N SER A 32 -3.88 11.00 6.12
CA SER A 32 -2.68 10.17 5.93
C SER A 32 -1.91 9.95 7.23
N ARG A 33 -2.08 10.79 8.26
CA ARG A 33 -1.47 10.61 9.57
C ARG A 33 -2.07 9.41 10.28
N GLN A 34 -3.41 9.31 10.28
CA GLN A 34 -4.12 8.15 10.82
C GLN A 34 -3.67 6.84 10.15
N LEU A 35 -3.43 6.86 8.81
CA LEU A 35 -2.88 5.71 8.09
C LEU A 35 -1.45 5.39 8.53
N ALA A 36 -0.60 6.39 8.70
CA ALA A 36 0.79 6.20 9.16
C ALA A 36 0.84 5.58 10.55
N GLU A 37 0.04 6.08 11.50
CA GLU A 37 -0.08 5.55 12.86
C GLU A 37 -0.58 4.09 12.88
N ALA A 38 -1.59 3.76 12.08
CA ALA A 38 -2.11 2.41 11.96
C ALA A 38 -1.09 1.42 11.37
N LEU A 39 -0.35 1.84 10.35
CA LEU A 39 0.71 1.04 9.75
C LEU A 39 1.88 0.83 10.71
N GLU A 40 2.28 1.87 11.44
CA GLU A 40 3.38 1.81 12.39
C GLU A 40 3.05 0.91 13.59
N SER A 41 1.88 1.09 14.19
CA SER A 41 1.40 0.27 15.32
C SER A 41 1.11 -1.19 14.92
N GLY A 42 1.04 -1.48 13.61
CA GLY A 42 0.86 -2.84 13.11
C GLY A 42 -0.56 -3.36 13.24
N VAL A 43 -1.55 -2.50 13.06
CA VAL A 43 -2.96 -2.92 12.99
C VAL A 43 -3.12 -4.03 11.95
N PRO A 44 -3.71 -5.18 12.30
CA PRO A 44 -3.80 -6.35 11.42
C PRO A 44 -4.58 -6.10 10.13
N ILE A 45 -5.69 -5.37 10.20
CA ILE A 45 -6.55 -5.07 9.05
C ILE A 45 -6.76 -3.56 8.97
N ILE A 46 -6.30 -2.96 7.88
CA ILE A 46 -6.45 -1.53 7.61
C ILE A 46 -7.31 -1.34 6.37
N ILE A 47 -8.39 -0.58 6.50
CA ILE A 47 -9.27 -0.21 5.40
C ILE A 47 -9.00 1.25 5.04
N THR A 48 -8.56 1.50 3.82
CA THR A 48 -8.13 2.83 3.39
C THR A 48 -8.31 3.03 1.89
N THR A 49 -8.23 4.28 1.45
CA THR A 49 -8.20 4.65 0.04
C THR A 49 -6.75 4.80 -0.46
N LEU A 50 -6.55 4.55 -1.75
CA LEU A 50 -5.22 4.60 -2.37
C LEU A 50 -4.62 6.02 -2.32
N GLN A 51 -5.45 7.06 -2.41
CA GLN A 51 -5.05 8.46 -2.42
C GLN A 51 -4.36 8.95 -1.14
N LYS A 52 -4.44 8.20 -0.04
CA LYS A 52 -3.78 8.55 1.22
C LYS A 52 -2.29 8.19 1.24
N PHE A 53 -1.84 7.26 0.40
CA PHE A 53 -0.46 6.75 0.40
C PHE A 53 0.62 7.78 0.04
N PRO A 54 0.45 8.71 -0.91
CA PRO A 54 1.49 9.66 -1.27
C PRO A 54 2.03 10.50 -0.10
N HIS A 55 1.23 10.70 0.93
CA HIS A 55 1.60 11.53 2.07
C HIS A 55 2.08 10.75 3.29
N VAL A 56 1.98 9.41 3.27
CA VAL A 56 2.28 8.56 4.45
C VAL A 56 3.74 8.63 4.85
N SER A 57 4.68 8.63 3.91
CA SER A 57 6.11 8.71 4.22
C SER A 57 6.47 9.98 5.00
N GLY A 58 5.89 11.12 4.62
CA GLY A 58 6.06 12.39 5.34
C GLY A 58 5.44 12.36 6.74
N GLN A 59 4.30 11.71 6.90
CA GLN A 59 3.67 11.56 8.23
C GLN A 59 4.47 10.62 9.14
N LEU A 60 5.03 9.53 8.62
CA LEU A 60 5.91 8.65 9.38
C LEU A 60 7.15 9.39 9.89
N ALA A 61 7.77 10.23 9.05
CA ALA A 61 8.91 11.04 9.47
C ALA A 61 8.55 11.97 10.63
N LYS A 62 7.42 12.68 10.55
CA LYS A 62 6.93 13.57 11.62
C LYS A 62 6.64 12.82 12.91
N LEU A 63 5.98 11.66 12.85
CA LEU A 63 5.69 10.84 14.02
C LEU A 63 6.96 10.39 14.75
N ASN A 64 8.00 10.01 14.00
CA ASN A 64 9.28 9.61 14.58
C ASN A 64 10.05 10.80 15.17
N GLU A 65 9.98 11.98 14.56
CA GLU A 65 10.54 13.21 15.13
C GLU A 65 9.86 13.59 16.44
N GLU A 66 8.52 13.55 16.50
CA GLU A 66 7.72 13.82 17.70
C GLU A 66 8.07 12.88 18.86
N ARG A 67 8.53 11.64 18.56
CA ARG A 67 8.95 10.64 19.56
C ARG A 67 10.44 10.68 19.91
N GLY A 68 11.22 11.55 19.25
CA GLY A 68 12.67 11.64 19.47
C GLY A 68 13.47 10.48 18.86
N GLU A 69 12.88 9.69 17.96
CA GLU A 69 13.52 8.53 17.31
C GLU A 69 14.30 8.88 16.03
N GLY A 70 14.41 10.15 15.73
CA GLY A 70 15.00 10.66 14.48
C GLY A 70 14.07 10.48 13.27
N SER A 71 14.42 11.08 12.14
CA SER A 71 13.57 11.14 10.94
C SER A 71 13.56 9.82 10.15
N LYS A 72 12.98 8.76 10.70
CA LYS A 72 12.77 7.50 9.98
C LYS A 72 11.46 7.57 9.21
N SER A 73 11.51 7.61 7.90
CA SER A 73 10.33 7.67 7.01
C SER A 73 9.85 6.30 6.51
N HIS A 74 10.29 5.21 7.12
CA HIS A 74 10.00 3.86 6.63
C HIS A 74 9.46 2.95 7.74
N LEU A 75 8.54 2.09 7.36
CA LEU A 75 7.96 1.08 8.23
C LEU A 75 8.97 -0.06 8.51
N PRO A 76 8.86 -0.74 9.68
CA PRO A 76 9.60 -1.96 9.93
C PRO A 76 9.25 -3.04 8.90
N ALA A 77 10.15 -4.01 8.71
CA ALA A 77 9.95 -5.12 7.80
C ALA A 77 8.74 -5.96 8.24
N ARG A 78 7.68 -5.95 7.43
CA ARG A 78 6.44 -6.71 7.64
C ARG A 78 5.94 -7.28 6.31
N LYS A 79 5.15 -8.35 6.38
CA LYS A 79 4.44 -8.90 5.23
C LYS A 79 3.05 -8.30 5.13
N TYR A 80 2.68 -7.93 3.92
CA TYR A 80 1.38 -7.31 3.62
C TYR A 80 0.60 -8.10 2.58
N ALA A 81 -0.69 -8.26 2.79
CA ALA A 81 -1.66 -8.64 1.77
C ALA A 81 -2.45 -7.38 1.39
N VAL A 82 -2.31 -6.94 0.14
CA VAL A 82 -3.01 -5.77 -0.39
C VAL A 82 -4.19 -6.26 -1.21
N ILE A 83 -5.39 -6.04 -0.68
CA ILE A 83 -6.65 -6.38 -1.35
C ILE A 83 -7.18 -5.10 -2.00
N ILE A 84 -7.36 -5.12 -3.33
CA ILE A 84 -7.81 -3.99 -4.13
C ILE A 84 -9.21 -4.33 -4.66
N ASP A 85 -10.18 -3.55 -4.23
CA ASP A 85 -11.52 -3.63 -4.75
C ASP A 85 -11.70 -2.69 -5.93
N GLU A 86 -12.58 -3.05 -6.87
CA GLU A 86 -12.82 -2.33 -8.13
C GLU A 86 -11.52 -1.99 -8.89
N ALA A 87 -10.64 -2.98 -9.03
CA ALA A 87 -9.29 -2.82 -9.56
C ALA A 87 -9.22 -2.25 -11.00
N HIS A 88 -10.34 -2.14 -11.69
CA HIS A 88 -10.40 -1.54 -13.03
C HIS A 88 -10.29 0.00 -13.02
N SER A 89 -10.54 0.67 -11.88
CA SER A 89 -10.55 2.14 -11.75
C SER A 89 -9.28 2.70 -11.09
N SER A 90 -8.61 1.95 -10.24
CA SER A 90 -7.63 2.45 -9.27
C SER A 90 -6.16 2.41 -9.72
N GLN A 91 -5.86 2.15 -10.99
CA GLN A 91 -4.50 1.83 -11.45
C GLN A 91 -3.76 2.97 -12.16
N SER A 92 -3.80 4.19 -11.66
CA SER A 92 -2.83 5.20 -12.09
C SER A 92 -1.48 4.95 -11.42
N GLY A 93 -0.44 4.71 -12.22
CA GLY A 93 0.84 4.15 -11.80
C GLY A 93 1.60 4.86 -10.69
N GLU A 94 1.33 6.13 -10.40
CA GLU A 94 2.06 6.92 -9.41
C GLU A 94 1.64 6.54 -7.98
N THR A 95 0.36 6.51 -7.70
CA THR A 95 -0.17 6.17 -6.36
C THR A 95 0.10 4.71 -5.98
N ALA A 96 0.11 3.80 -6.97
CA ALA A 96 0.52 2.41 -6.74
C ALA A 96 2.02 2.29 -6.43
N THR A 97 2.85 3.18 -6.99
CA THR A 97 4.28 3.27 -6.69
C THR A 97 4.49 3.75 -5.26
N GLU A 98 3.76 4.76 -4.81
CA GLU A 98 3.82 5.26 -3.44
C GLU A 98 3.38 4.19 -2.42
N LEU A 99 2.29 3.46 -2.69
CA LEU A 99 1.88 2.33 -1.86
C LEU A 99 3.01 1.30 -1.72
N LYS A 100 3.63 0.89 -2.82
CA LYS A 100 4.76 -0.05 -2.80
C LYS A 100 5.97 0.53 -2.08
N GLY A 101 6.25 1.82 -2.24
CA GLY A 101 7.33 2.52 -1.54
C GLY A 101 7.12 2.51 -0.03
N VAL A 102 5.93 2.86 0.42
CA VAL A 102 5.57 2.88 1.85
C VAL A 102 5.64 1.48 2.46
N LEU A 103 4.94 0.50 1.87
CA LEU A 103 4.85 -0.86 2.40
C LEU A 103 6.11 -1.70 2.16
N GLY A 104 6.91 -1.38 1.13
CA GLY A 104 8.21 -2.00 0.87
C GLY A 104 9.27 -1.66 1.92
N GLY A 105 9.08 -0.53 2.59
CA GLY A 105 9.76 -0.14 3.82
C GLY A 105 11.29 -0.27 3.77
N ALA A 106 11.85 -0.78 4.87
CA ALA A 106 13.30 -0.90 5.07
C ALA A 106 13.99 -1.81 4.05
N GLU A 107 13.37 -2.92 3.66
CA GLU A 107 13.99 -3.88 2.72
C GLU A 107 14.21 -3.28 1.33
N LEU A 108 13.22 -2.53 0.82
CA LEU A 108 13.34 -1.87 -0.48
C LEU A 108 14.40 -0.78 -0.45
N ARG A 109 14.47 0.01 0.64
CA ARG A 109 15.52 1.03 0.83
C ARG A 109 16.91 0.41 0.97
N GLN A 110 17.04 -0.70 1.69
CA GLN A 110 18.32 -1.39 1.84
C GLN A 110 18.85 -1.89 0.48
N LYS A 111 17.97 -2.47 -0.34
CA LYS A 111 18.31 -2.88 -1.71
C LYS A 111 18.71 -1.69 -2.58
N ALA A 112 17.96 -0.59 -2.51
CA ALA A 112 18.28 0.63 -3.25
C ALA A 112 19.64 1.20 -2.83
N ARG A 113 19.96 1.23 -1.53
CA ARG A 113 21.28 1.64 -1.00
C ARG A 113 22.41 0.76 -1.50
N ALA A 114 22.21 -0.57 -1.48
CA ALA A 114 23.23 -1.49 -1.97
C ALA A 114 23.53 -1.32 -3.48
N MET A 115 22.57 -0.84 -4.26
CA MET A 115 22.72 -0.61 -5.70
C MET A 115 23.23 0.81 -6.03
N ALA A 116 23.04 1.77 -5.14
CA ALA A 116 23.44 3.17 -5.36
C ALA A 116 24.96 3.42 -5.25
N GLN A 117 25.76 2.45 -4.83
CA GLN A 117 27.24 2.52 -4.82
C GLN A 117 27.82 3.86 -4.36
N GLU A 118 27.40 4.36 -3.20
CA GLU A 118 27.85 5.64 -2.62
C GLU A 118 27.40 6.92 -3.38
N GLU A 119 26.47 6.81 -4.31
CA GLU A 119 25.85 7.98 -4.93
C GLU A 119 24.92 8.71 -3.96
N GLY A 120 24.75 10.03 -4.17
CA GLY A 120 24.06 10.91 -3.22
C GLY A 120 22.58 10.57 -3.00
N GLU A 121 21.98 11.18 -1.97
CA GLU A 121 20.59 10.95 -1.52
C GLU A 121 19.54 11.09 -2.66
N ALA A 122 19.80 11.97 -3.64
CA ALA A 122 18.90 12.17 -4.79
C ALA A 122 18.87 10.95 -5.72
N GLU A 123 20.00 10.29 -5.94
CA GLU A 123 20.09 9.08 -6.77
C GLU A 123 19.50 7.88 -6.03
N LEU A 124 19.73 7.77 -4.73
CA LEU A 124 19.10 6.78 -3.88
C LEU A 124 17.56 6.85 -3.99
N GLU A 125 16.99 8.04 -3.92
CA GLU A 125 15.54 8.23 -4.02
C GLU A 125 15.01 7.87 -5.42
N ARG A 126 15.73 8.22 -6.49
CA ARG A 126 15.37 7.82 -7.86
C ARG A 126 15.39 6.30 -8.03
N LEU A 127 16.41 5.64 -7.52
CA LEU A 127 16.56 4.21 -7.59
C LEU A 127 15.46 3.50 -6.78
N PHE A 128 15.18 3.98 -5.57
CA PHE A 128 14.09 3.50 -4.73
C PHE A 128 12.73 3.58 -5.43
N ARG A 129 12.40 4.73 -6.02
CA ARG A 129 11.15 4.92 -6.80
C ARG A 129 11.10 4.02 -8.05
N SER A 130 12.23 3.85 -8.74
CA SER A 130 12.31 2.95 -9.89
C SER A 130 12.07 1.49 -9.50
N MET A 131 12.66 1.04 -8.40
CA MET A 131 12.47 -0.31 -7.86
C MET A 131 11.03 -0.53 -7.39
N ALA A 132 10.42 0.43 -6.70
CA ALA A 132 9.02 0.38 -6.29
C ALA A 132 8.07 0.29 -7.50
N LYS A 133 8.38 1.01 -8.57
CA LYS A 133 7.58 1.01 -9.81
C LYS A 133 7.65 -0.32 -10.55
N ARG A 134 8.81 -0.92 -10.69
CA ARG A 134 9.09 -2.07 -11.58
C ARG A 134 9.11 -3.41 -10.86
N GLY A 135 9.52 -3.43 -9.59
CA GLY A 135 9.82 -4.66 -8.87
C GLY A 135 8.60 -5.35 -8.24
N ARG A 136 8.63 -6.69 -8.22
CA ARG A 136 7.87 -7.46 -7.24
C ARG A 136 8.47 -7.20 -5.87
N GLN A 137 7.62 -6.82 -4.91
CA GLN A 137 8.04 -6.65 -3.53
C GLN A 137 7.90 -7.99 -2.80
N PRO A 138 8.98 -8.56 -2.24
CA PRO A 138 8.93 -9.91 -1.63
C PRO A 138 8.03 -9.97 -0.39
N ASN A 139 7.81 -8.82 0.25
CA ASN A 139 6.98 -8.70 1.43
C ASN A 139 5.52 -8.34 1.13
N MET A 140 5.11 -8.26 -0.15
CA MET A 140 3.75 -7.90 -0.54
C MET A 140 3.10 -8.91 -1.47
N SER A 141 1.86 -9.27 -1.17
CA SER A 141 0.97 -10.02 -2.06
C SER A 141 -0.21 -9.14 -2.45
N PHE A 142 -0.54 -9.10 -3.75
CA PHE A 142 -1.62 -8.28 -4.28
C PHE A 142 -2.78 -9.16 -4.75
N PHE A 143 -3.98 -8.82 -4.31
CA PHE A 143 -5.23 -9.46 -4.72
C PHE A 143 -6.15 -8.37 -5.28
N ALA A 144 -6.60 -8.54 -6.51
CA ALA A 144 -7.45 -7.59 -7.21
C ALA A 144 -8.81 -8.20 -7.50
N PHE A 145 -9.86 -7.53 -7.08
CA PHE A 145 -11.25 -7.92 -7.35
C PHE A 145 -11.91 -6.89 -8.26
N THR A 146 -12.63 -7.33 -9.27
CA THR A 146 -13.37 -6.46 -10.19
C THR A 146 -14.44 -7.25 -10.94
N ALA A 147 -15.61 -6.64 -11.12
CA ALA A 147 -16.68 -7.18 -11.95
C ALA A 147 -16.36 -7.02 -13.46
N THR A 148 -15.56 -6.02 -13.82
CA THR A 148 -15.26 -5.66 -15.22
C THR A 148 -13.74 -5.56 -15.45
N PRO A 149 -13.02 -6.68 -15.59
CA PRO A 149 -11.58 -6.65 -15.78
C PRO A 149 -11.24 -6.03 -17.13
N LYS A 150 -10.43 -4.96 -17.10
CA LYS A 150 -9.85 -4.35 -18.30
C LYS A 150 -8.58 -5.08 -18.71
N HIS A 151 -8.19 -5.00 -19.97
CA HIS A 151 -6.95 -5.60 -20.47
C HIS A 151 -5.72 -5.28 -19.61
N LYS A 152 -5.59 -4.03 -19.15
CA LYS A 152 -4.50 -3.59 -18.26
C LYS A 152 -4.55 -4.28 -16.89
N THR A 153 -5.74 -4.49 -16.33
CA THR A 153 -5.93 -5.21 -15.07
C THR A 153 -5.52 -6.69 -15.21
N LEU A 154 -5.91 -7.32 -16.31
CA LEU A 154 -5.54 -8.71 -16.61
C LEU A 154 -4.03 -8.87 -16.87
N ALA A 155 -3.40 -7.89 -17.53
CA ALA A 155 -1.95 -7.88 -17.74
C ALA A 155 -1.14 -7.81 -16.41
N ILE A 156 -1.68 -7.13 -15.39
CA ILE A 156 -0.99 -6.95 -14.10
C ILE A 156 -1.29 -8.09 -13.13
N PHE A 157 -2.55 -8.51 -13.03
CA PHE A 157 -3.03 -9.45 -12.00
C PHE A 157 -3.43 -10.82 -12.56
N GLY A 158 -3.64 -10.93 -13.86
CA GLY A 158 -4.02 -12.17 -14.53
C GLY A 158 -2.85 -13.10 -14.81
N ARG A 159 -3.16 -14.29 -15.28
CA ARG A 159 -2.20 -15.26 -15.81
C ARG A 159 -2.45 -15.44 -17.32
N GLY A 160 -1.47 -15.09 -18.14
CA GLY A 160 -1.61 -15.19 -19.60
C GLY A 160 -2.72 -14.32 -20.21
N GLY A 161 -3.08 -13.20 -19.55
CA GLY A 161 -4.15 -12.31 -20.01
C GLY A 161 -5.55 -12.71 -19.51
N GLU A 162 -5.67 -13.81 -18.75
CA GLU A 162 -6.92 -14.28 -18.18
C GLU A 162 -6.96 -14.01 -16.67
N PRO A 163 -8.16 -13.85 -16.05
CA PRO A 163 -8.28 -13.70 -14.60
C PRO A 163 -7.83 -14.99 -13.89
N PHE A 164 -7.25 -14.85 -12.72
CA PHE A 164 -6.87 -16.00 -11.88
C PHE A 164 -8.08 -16.87 -11.51
N HIS A 165 -9.20 -16.25 -11.26
CA HIS A 165 -10.48 -16.88 -10.99
C HIS A 165 -11.62 -16.04 -11.56
N ARG A 166 -12.59 -16.66 -12.17
CA ARG A 166 -13.81 -16.02 -12.66
C ARG A 166 -15.02 -16.60 -11.92
N TYR A 167 -15.76 -15.75 -11.25
CA TYR A 167 -17.06 -16.07 -10.69
C TYR A 167 -18.14 -15.60 -11.67
N THR A 168 -18.91 -16.52 -12.20
CA THR A 168 -20.08 -16.21 -13.04
C THR A 168 -21.32 -16.23 -12.17
N MET A 169 -22.03 -15.10 -12.16
CA MET A 169 -23.37 -15.02 -11.56
C MET A 169 -24.41 -15.63 -12.50
#